data_0512794f5f84d1b9cf1c3d61920e0a0a
#
_entry.id   0512794f5f84d1b9cf1c3d61920e0a0a
#
_cell.length_a   1.000
_cell.length_b   1.000
_cell.length_c   1.000
_cell.angle_alpha   90.00
_cell.angle_beta   90.00
_cell.angle_gamma   90.00
#
_symmetry.space_group_name_H-M   'P 1'
#
loop_
_entity.id
_entity.type
_entity.pdbx_description
1 polymer ?
#
loop_
_entity_poly.entity_id
_entity_poly.type
_entity_poly.pdbx_seq_one_letter_code
_entity_poly.pdbx_strand_id
1 'polypeptide(L)'
;MYRINVIKTLTFLFFAITVSVNATNNSDEAISAEQESPVKNLKTEIKEYINHHLLDSYDFTLYSYTNDAGEHKYISAPLPVILIDNGLKVFSSSKFHHGESVAEVDGQFYALYHNKIYKTDALGTINHNEENHATNEKPLDFSITKNVVFIILVGLFMLLIFSRMANSYKNNPMPKGIGRIFEPLILFIRNDIAIPNIGEKHYRKYMSYLLTVFFFIWIINLLGLTPLGVNVTNNIAVTLALALVTYFITTFSGNKNYWKHIFWMPGVPWPMKIILAPIELLGTVIKPFSLMIRLYANITAGHIVLMSIIGLMFIFKNWIGSPLSFGLAFALSLLELLVAALQAYIFTMLSALYFGSAVEEHDHH
;
A
#
# COMPACT_ATOMS: atom_id res chain seq x y z
N MET A 1 -9.52 -44.04 -5.36
CA MET A 1 -8.94 -44.11 -3.99
C MET A 1 -7.60 -43.38 -3.84
N TYR A 2 -7.01 -42.81 -4.91
CA TYR A 2 -5.70 -42.12 -4.89
C TYR A 2 -5.78 -40.61 -4.60
N ARG A 3 -6.93 -39.95 -4.78
CA ARG A 3 -7.06 -38.48 -4.60
C ARG A 3 -7.11 -38.00 -3.14
N ILE A 4 -7.45 -38.84 -2.20
CA ILE A 4 -7.59 -38.45 -0.77
C ILE A 4 -6.22 -38.41 -0.06
N ASN A 5 -5.24 -39.15 -0.53
CA ASN A 5 -3.91 -39.22 0.08
C ASN A 5 -3.04 -37.99 -0.25
N VAL A 6 -3.19 -37.41 -1.44
CA VAL A 6 -2.42 -36.20 -1.86
C VAL A 6 -2.80 -34.98 -1.05
N ILE A 7 -4.09 -34.79 -0.77
CA ILE A 7 -4.58 -33.65 0.03
C ILE A 7 -4.12 -33.78 1.49
N LYS A 8 -4.15 -35.00 2.06
CA LYS A 8 -3.66 -35.26 3.43
C LYS A 8 -2.15 -35.06 3.54
N THR A 9 -1.39 -35.43 2.51
CA THR A 9 0.07 -35.24 2.48
C THR A 9 0.42 -33.77 2.33
N LEU A 10 -0.32 -32.99 1.52
CA LEU A 10 -0.15 -31.53 1.37
C LEU A 10 -0.51 -30.78 2.66
N THR A 11 -1.61 -31.16 3.34
CA THR A 11 -1.99 -30.58 4.63
C THR A 11 -0.99 -30.91 5.73
N PHE A 12 -0.42 -32.11 5.73
CA PHE A 12 0.61 -32.49 6.70
C PHE A 12 1.93 -31.76 6.45
N LEU A 13 2.31 -31.55 5.18
CA LEU A 13 3.48 -30.75 4.80
C LEU A 13 3.31 -29.28 5.21
N PHE A 14 2.12 -28.73 5.00
CA PHE A 14 1.80 -27.35 5.40
C PHE A 14 1.82 -27.18 6.93
N PHE A 15 1.32 -28.17 7.68
CA PHE A 15 1.34 -28.17 9.13
C PHE A 15 2.76 -28.38 9.70
N ALA A 16 3.58 -29.20 9.05
CA ALA A 16 4.98 -29.40 9.43
C ALA A 16 5.82 -28.13 9.24
N ILE A 17 5.56 -27.35 8.19
CA ILE A 17 6.23 -26.04 7.94
C ILE A 17 5.83 -25.01 8.99
N THR A 18 4.56 -24.98 9.42
CA THR A 18 4.10 -24.04 10.46
C THR A 18 4.61 -24.40 11.85
N VAL A 19 4.79 -25.68 12.16
CA VAL A 19 5.36 -26.14 13.44
C VAL A 19 6.87 -25.85 13.50
N SER A 20 7.59 -25.97 12.37
CA SER A 20 9.02 -25.64 12.32
C SER A 20 9.31 -24.15 12.51
N VAL A 21 8.39 -23.24 12.13
CA VAL A 21 8.54 -21.80 12.33
C VAL A 21 8.33 -21.39 13.80
N ASN A 22 7.52 -22.14 14.58
CA ASN A 22 7.29 -21.85 15.99
C ASN A 22 8.33 -22.47 16.95
N ALA A 23 9.19 -23.37 16.47
CA ALA A 23 10.20 -24.03 17.31
C ALA A 23 11.52 -23.24 17.45
N THR A 24 11.68 -22.11 16.73
CA THR A 24 12.92 -21.32 16.73
C THR A 24 12.88 -20.05 17.61
N ASN A 25 11.83 -19.84 18.39
CA ASN A 25 11.67 -18.61 19.19
C ASN A 25 11.99 -18.73 20.69
N ASN A 26 12.63 -19.80 21.15
CA ASN A 26 13.04 -19.91 22.56
C ASN A 26 14.45 -20.46 22.68
N SER A 27 15.46 -19.61 22.50
CA SER A 27 16.80 -19.79 23.11
C SER A 27 17.60 -18.49 22.96
N ASP A 28 17.25 -17.49 23.75
CA ASP A 28 18.14 -16.37 24.09
C ASP A 28 18.79 -16.71 25.43
N GLU A 29 19.93 -17.39 25.37
CA GLU A 29 20.92 -17.39 26.45
C GLU A 29 22.34 -17.47 25.85
N ALA A 30 23.10 -16.43 26.17
CA ALA A 30 24.56 -16.36 26.23
C ALA A 30 25.35 -17.14 25.15
N ILE A 31 25.74 -16.46 24.06
CA ILE A 31 26.86 -16.95 23.24
C ILE A 31 27.92 -15.85 23.14
N SER A 32 29.04 -16.14 23.75
CA SER A 32 30.37 -15.60 23.52
C SER A 32 30.70 -15.44 22.03
N ALA A 33 31.51 -14.43 21.72
CA ALA A 33 32.02 -14.08 20.41
C ALA A 33 32.48 -15.29 19.58
N GLU A 34 31.59 -15.89 18.82
CA GLU A 34 31.88 -16.81 17.73
C GLU A 34 31.66 -16.10 16.40
N GLN A 35 32.62 -16.26 15.50
CA GLN A 35 32.57 -15.79 14.12
C GLN A 35 31.20 -16.07 13.49
N GLU A 36 30.42 -15.04 13.24
CA GLU A 36 29.13 -15.20 12.56
C GLU A 36 29.32 -15.87 11.20
N SER A 37 28.60 -16.96 10.97
CA SER A 37 28.69 -17.67 9.71
C SER A 37 28.24 -16.77 8.56
N PRO A 38 28.88 -16.81 7.37
CA PRO A 38 28.55 -15.93 6.25
C PRO A 38 27.10 -16.03 5.79
N VAL A 39 26.41 -17.13 6.12
CA VAL A 39 24.97 -17.31 5.85
C VAL A 39 24.09 -16.52 6.81
N LYS A 40 24.52 -16.31 8.06
CA LYS A 40 23.77 -15.52 9.05
C LYS A 40 23.84 -14.03 8.70
N ASN A 41 25.01 -13.55 8.28
CA ASN A 41 25.19 -12.19 7.76
C ASN A 41 24.32 -11.94 6.53
N LEU A 42 24.33 -12.84 5.55
CA LEU A 42 23.53 -12.71 4.32
C LEU A 42 22.02 -12.65 4.60
N LYS A 43 21.52 -13.45 5.57
CA LYS A 43 20.11 -13.38 5.97
C LYS A 43 19.74 -12.03 6.60
N THR A 44 20.62 -11.49 7.42
CA THR A 44 20.43 -10.18 8.05
C THR A 44 20.45 -9.07 7.00
N GLU A 45 21.41 -9.08 6.09
CA GLU A 45 21.48 -8.14 4.96
C GLU A 45 20.23 -8.18 4.08
N ILE A 46 19.74 -9.36 3.73
CA ILE A 46 18.51 -9.51 2.95
C ILE A 46 17.30 -8.95 3.72
N LYS A 47 17.19 -9.21 5.02
CA LYS A 47 16.10 -8.68 5.85
C LYS A 47 16.17 -7.16 5.95
N GLU A 48 17.33 -6.59 6.13
CA GLU A 48 17.53 -5.14 6.14
C GLU A 48 17.22 -4.51 4.79
N TYR A 49 17.66 -5.14 3.70
CA TYR A 49 17.33 -4.69 2.33
C TYR A 49 15.82 -4.70 2.08
N ILE A 50 15.11 -5.77 2.48
CA ILE A 50 13.65 -5.86 2.35
C ILE A 50 12.98 -4.74 3.15
N ASN A 51 13.38 -4.54 4.40
CA ASN A 51 12.80 -3.51 5.26
C ASN A 51 13.05 -2.12 4.66
N HIS A 52 14.27 -1.83 4.21
CA HIS A 52 14.61 -0.54 3.61
C HIS A 52 13.86 -0.29 2.30
N HIS A 53 13.65 -1.33 1.49
CA HIS A 53 12.93 -1.21 0.22
C HIS A 53 11.43 -0.96 0.40
N LEU A 54 10.84 -1.43 1.51
CA LEU A 54 9.42 -1.24 1.83
C LEU A 54 9.12 0.15 2.41
N LEU A 55 10.12 0.84 2.94
CA LEU A 55 9.95 2.15 3.56
C LEU A 55 9.83 3.27 2.51
N ASP A 56 9.07 4.31 2.85
CA ASP A 56 9.01 5.53 2.05
C ASP A 56 10.29 6.36 2.25
N SER A 57 10.87 6.86 1.18
CA SER A 57 12.17 7.52 1.21
C SER A 57 12.06 8.99 0.81
N TYR A 58 12.91 9.84 1.40
CA TYR A 58 13.06 11.25 1.04
C TYR A 58 13.96 11.47 -0.18
N ASP A 59 14.54 10.40 -0.72
CA ASP A 59 15.35 10.40 -1.91
C ASP A 59 14.73 9.51 -2.99
N PHE A 60 14.75 9.97 -4.22
CA PHE A 60 14.36 9.17 -5.37
C PHE A 60 15.57 8.38 -5.86
N THR A 61 15.84 7.24 -5.21
CA THR A 61 16.94 6.36 -5.60
C THR A 61 16.53 5.52 -6.81
N LEU A 62 17.26 5.68 -7.92
CA LEU A 62 17.10 4.90 -9.14
C LEU A 62 17.89 3.60 -9.09
N TYR A 63 19.12 3.68 -8.61
CA TYR A 63 20.05 2.56 -8.58
C TYR A 63 21.11 2.75 -7.51
N SER A 64 21.45 1.68 -6.80
CA SER A 64 22.59 1.66 -5.88
C SER A 64 23.58 0.59 -6.31
N TYR A 65 24.86 0.88 -6.21
CA TYR A 65 25.93 -0.08 -6.49
C TYR A 65 27.06 0.06 -5.48
N THR A 66 27.70 -1.05 -5.20
CA THR A 66 28.88 -1.06 -4.35
C THR A 66 30.13 -0.90 -5.24
N ASN A 67 30.95 0.08 -4.96
CA ASN A 67 32.20 0.32 -5.66
C ASN A 67 33.24 -0.76 -5.31
N ASP A 68 34.29 -0.90 -6.11
CA ASP A 68 35.41 -1.82 -5.86
C ASP A 68 36.10 -1.56 -4.50
N ALA A 69 35.93 -0.36 -3.96
CA ALA A 69 36.42 0.05 -2.63
C ALA A 69 35.49 -0.36 -1.46
N GLY A 70 34.35 -1.03 -1.73
CA GLY A 70 33.35 -1.41 -0.72
C GLY A 70 32.39 -0.28 -0.33
N GLU A 71 32.43 0.88 -1.00
CA GLU A 71 31.55 2.00 -0.71
C GLU A 71 30.21 1.85 -1.47
N HIS A 72 29.09 2.06 -0.78
CA HIS A 72 27.77 2.13 -1.41
C HIS A 72 27.57 3.47 -2.10
N LYS A 73 27.42 3.46 -3.41
CA LYS A 73 27.07 4.66 -4.20
C LYS A 73 25.62 4.58 -4.66
N TYR A 74 24.92 5.68 -4.44
CA TYR A 74 23.52 5.84 -4.81
C TYR A 74 23.38 6.84 -5.96
N ILE A 75 22.69 6.43 -7.02
CA ILE A 75 22.23 7.38 -8.05
C ILE A 75 20.81 7.76 -7.66
N SER A 76 20.69 8.90 -6.99
CA SER A 76 19.40 9.39 -6.47
C SER A 76 19.19 10.85 -6.85
N ALA A 77 17.92 11.22 -7.05
CA ALA A 77 17.51 12.61 -7.13
C ALA A 77 16.99 13.04 -5.75
N PRO A 78 17.57 14.09 -5.14
CA PRO A 78 17.12 14.58 -3.85
C PRO A 78 15.75 15.23 -3.98
N LEU A 79 14.89 15.02 -2.98
CA LEU A 79 13.55 15.57 -2.92
C LEU A 79 13.48 16.73 -1.92
N PRO A 80 12.54 17.67 -2.07
CA PRO A 80 12.37 18.77 -1.13
C PRO A 80 11.77 18.27 0.19
N VAL A 81 12.47 18.56 1.29
CA VAL A 81 12.04 18.34 2.66
C VAL A 81 11.37 19.62 3.16
N ILE A 82 10.15 19.48 3.67
CA ILE A 82 9.32 20.59 4.16
C ILE A 82 8.91 20.26 5.59
N LEU A 83 9.48 20.98 6.56
CA LEU A 83 9.20 20.80 7.98
C LEU A 83 8.54 22.05 8.56
N ILE A 84 7.62 21.87 9.49
CA ILE A 84 7.08 22.93 10.33
C ILE A 84 7.61 22.73 11.75
N ASP A 85 8.58 23.55 12.11
CA ASP A 85 9.23 23.57 13.43
C ASP A 85 9.67 25.01 13.75
N ASN A 86 8.92 25.69 14.63
CA ASN A 86 9.11 27.11 14.93
C ASN A 86 9.18 28.01 13.68
N GLY A 87 8.48 27.62 12.61
CA GLY A 87 8.47 28.22 11.30
C GLY A 87 8.56 27.18 10.19
N LEU A 88 8.37 27.64 8.95
CA LEU A 88 8.48 26.77 7.77
C LEU A 88 9.96 26.63 7.38
N LYS A 89 10.46 25.40 7.35
CA LYS A 89 11.82 25.05 6.93
C LYS A 89 11.77 24.22 5.66
N VAL A 90 12.42 24.68 4.60
CA VAL A 90 12.47 24.00 3.31
C VAL A 90 13.91 23.81 2.91
N PHE A 91 14.31 22.55 2.68
CA PHE A 91 15.66 22.21 2.25
C PHE A 91 15.67 20.93 1.41
N SER A 92 16.80 20.60 0.82
CA SER A 92 16.95 19.38 0.01
C SER A 92 17.32 18.20 0.89
N SER A 93 16.76 17.01 0.61
CA SER A 93 17.11 15.75 1.28
C SER A 93 18.58 15.38 1.13
N SER A 94 19.30 15.95 0.15
CA SER A 94 20.74 15.76 -0.02
C SER A 94 21.56 16.10 1.22
N LYS A 95 21.06 16.97 2.13
CA LYS A 95 21.72 17.27 3.41
C LYS A 95 21.80 16.09 4.37
N PHE A 96 20.96 15.09 4.18
CA PHE A 96 21.00 13.87 5.00
C PHE A 96 22.00 12.82 4.49
N HIS A 97 22.57 12.98 3.28
CA HIS A 97 23.45 11.99 2.66
C HIS A 97 22.94 10.55 2.83
N HIS A 98 21.68 10.32 2.43
CA HIS A 98 20.97 9.03 2.59
C HIS A 98 20.78 8.56 4.04
N GLY A 99 20.82 9.47 4.99
CA GLY A 99 20.67 9.18 6.44
C GLY A 99 21.99 9.03 7.21
N GLU A 100 23.12 9.21 6.52
CA GLU A 100 24.46 9.11 7.15
C GLU A 100 24.91 10.43 7.81
N SER A 101 24.23 11.54 7.52
CA SER A 101 24.60 12.85 8.07
C SER A 101 23.42 13.59 8.70
N VAL A 102 23.77 14.50 9.62
CA VAL A 102 22.86 15.42 10.27
C VAL A 102 22.66 16.66 9.40
N ALA A 103 21.41 17.02 9.15
CA ALA A 103 21.09 18.25 8.43
C ALA A 103 20.95 19.43 9.39
N GLU A 104 21.82 20.43 9.22
CA GLU A 104 21.65 21.72 9.92
C GLU A 104 20.81 22.67 9.08
N VAL A 105 19.76 23.21 9.71
CA VAL A 105 18.86 24.20 9.10
C VAL A 105 18.45 25.22 10.16
N ASP A 106 18.78 26.48 9.95
CA ASP A 106 18.46 27.61 10.85
C ASP A 106 18.89 27.37 12.32
N GLY A 107 20.06 26.76 12.53
CA GLY A 107 20.60 26.48 13.84
C GLY A 107 19.93 25.32 14.59
N GLN A 108 19.09 24.55 13.90
CA GLN A 108 18.50 23.29 14.39
C GLN A 108 19.09 22.13 13.61
N PHE A 109 19.28 21.00 14.31
CA PHE A 109 19.83 19.78 13.73
C PHE A 109 18.75 18.73 13.59
N TYR A 110 18.75 18.05 12.46
CA TYR A 110 17.80 16.99 12.11
C TYR A 110 18.55 15.77 11.64
N ALA A 111 18.15 14.60 12.12
CA ALA A 111 18.66 13.32 11.64
C ALA A 111 17.53 12.45 11.12
N LEU A 112 17.87 11.62 10.13
CA LEU A 112 16.96 10.62 9.57
C LEU A 112 17.16 9.30 10.31
N TYR A 113 16.11 8.82 10.99
CA TYR A 113 16.12 7.53 11.66
C TYR A 113 14.88 6.72 11.31
N HIS A 114 15.07 5.49 10.82
CA HIS A 114 14.00 4.64 10.29
C HIS A 114 13.05 5.38 9.34
N ASN A 115 13.60 6.13 8.40
CA ASN A 115 12.86 6.97 7.42
C ASN A 115 11.89 7.95 8.06
N LYS A 116 12.23 8.49 9.22
CA LYS A 116 11.51 9.61 9.87
C LYS A 116 12.52 10.64 10.34
N ILE A 117 12.14 11.90 10.24
CA ILE A 117 12.98 13.03 10.64
C ILE A 117 12.75 13.32 12.12
N TYR A 118 13.85 13.40 12.87
CA TYR A 118 13.86 13.73 14.29
C TYR A 118 14.75 14.94 14.53
N LYS A 119 14.40 15.76 15.55
CA LYS A 119 15.30 16.76 16.09
C LYS A 119 16.40 16.10 16.88
N THR A 120 17.62 16.55 16.66
CA THR A 120 18.81 16.00 17.30
C THR A 120 19.74 17.11 17.74
N ASP A 121 20.83 16.74 18.40
CA ASP A 121 22.00 17.58 18.60
C ASP A 121 22.91 17.59 17.35
N ALA A 122 24.00 18.31 17.40
CA ALA A 122 24.97 18.39 16.31
C ALA A 122 25.66 17.04 16.01
N LEU A 123 25.59 16.07 16.93
CA LEU A 123 26.12 14.73 16.77
C LEU A 123 25.11 13.74 16.18
N GLY A 124 23.86 14.15 16.04
CA GLY A 124 22.80 13.26 15.53
C GLY A 124 22.31 12.23 16.54
N THR A 125 22.42 12.50 17.82
CA THR A 125 22.08 11.55 18.89
C THR A 125 20.59 11.24 18.90
N ILE A 126 20.22 9.97 18.75
CA ILE A 126 18.87 9.46 18.90
C ILE A 126 18.73 8.80 20.26
N ASN A 127 17.89 9.35 21.11
CA ASN A 127 17.58 8.81 22.42
C ASN A 127 16.53 7.72 22.29
N HIS A 128 16.70 6.61 23.01
CA HIS A 128 15.77 5.49 22.99
C HIS A 128 15.17 5.28 24.39
N ASN A 129 13.90 4.83 24.42
CA ASN A 129 13.28 4.35 25.67
C ASN A 129 13.64 2.87 25.91
N GLU A 130 13.15 2.30 27.02
CA GLU A 130 13.36 0.89 27.39
C GLU A 130 12.86 -0.10 26.32
N GLU A 131 11.90 0.30 25.51
CA GLU A 131 11.35 -0.48 24.38
C GLU A 131 12.09 -0.23 23.06
N ASN A 132 13.24 0.42 23.08
CA ASN A 132 14.06 0.77 21.91
C ASN A 132 13.37 1.69 20.88
N HIS A 133 12.39 2.49 21.32
CA HIS A 133 11.75 3.51 20.49
C HIS A 133 12.46 4.85 20.65
N ALA A 134 12.65 5.56 19.51
CA ALA A 134 13.24 6.89 19.54
C ALA A 134 12.31 7.90 20.25
N THR A 135 12.85 8.61 21.24
CA THR A 135 12.13 9.59 22.08
C THR A 135 12.33 11.04 21.67
N ASN A 136 13.21 11.29 20.71
CA ASN A 136 13.46 12.62 20.18
C ASN A 136 12.18 13.26 19.60
N GLU A 137 12.09 14.58 19.71
CA GLU A 137 10.96 15.35 19.15
C GLU A 137 10.88 15.20 17.64
N LYS A 138 9.66 15.00 17.12
CA LYS A 138 9.39 14.94 15.68
C LYS A 138 8.78 16.26 15.21
N PRO A 139 9.39 16.96 14.26
CA PRO A 139 8.75 18.10 13.61
C PRO A 139 7.54 17.63 12.81
N LEU A 140 6.60 18.55 12.51
CA LEU A 140 5.53 18.25 11.56
C LEU A 140 6.15 18.17 10.15
N ASP A 141 6.00 17.03 9.52
CA ASP A 141 6.63 16.70 8.25
C ASP A 141 5.62 16.73 7.10
N PHE A 142 5.82 17.65 6.17
CA PHE A 142 5.07 17.79 4.92
C PHE A 142 5.97 17.58 3.70
N SER A 143 7.05 16.85 3.87
CA SER A 143 8.03 16.62 2.80
C SER A 143 7.44 15.86 1.63
N ILE A 144 7.99 16.14 0.46
CA ILE A 144 7.66 15.39 -0.76
C ILE A 144 8.52 14.13 -0.79
N THR A 145 7.93 13.02 -0.34
CA THR A 145 8.59 11.71 -0.38
C THR A 145 8.46 11.05 -1.75
N LYS A 146 9.19 9.97 -1.97
CA LYS A 146 9.11 9.14 -3.17
C LYS A 146 7.66 8.76 -3.51
N ASN A 147 6.88 8.33 -2.52
CA ASN A 147 5.48 7.96 -2.72
C ASN A 147 4.62 9.13 -3.18
N VAL A 148 4.82 10.33 -2.63
CA VAL A 148 4.10 11.54 -3.04
C VAL A 148 4.41 11.90 -4.49
N VAL A 149 5.67 11.80 -4.91
CA VAL A 149 6.06 12.03 -6.31
C VAL A 149 5.32 11.06 -7.25
N PHE A 150 5.26 9.78 -6.91
CA PHE A 150 4.54 8.81 -7.74
C PHE A 150 3.03 9.03 -7.76
N ILE A 151 2.42 9.43 -6.65
CA ILE A 151 1.00 9.82 -6.61
C ILE A 151 0.73 10.96 -7.60
N ILE A 152 1.57 12.00 -7.58
CA ILE A 152 1.45 13.15 -8.49
C ILE A 152 1.67 12.71 -9.94
N LEU A 153 2.70 11.92 -10.22
CA LEU A 153 3.00 11.42 -11.56
C LEU A 153 1.87 10.56 -12.12
N VAL A 154 1.33 9.64 -11.34
CA VAL A 154 0.20 8.80 -11.76
C VAL A 154 -1.06 9.64 -11.96
N GLY A 155 -1.33 10.59 -11.06
CA GLY A 155 -2.45 11.52 -11.23
C GLY A 155 -2.36 12.34 -12.51
N LEU A 156 -1.18 12.90 -12.81
CA LEU A 156 -0.92 13.65 -14.04
C LEU A 156 -1.03 12.75 -15.28
N PHE A 157 -0.46 11.55 -15.23
CA PHE A 157 -0.55 10.56 -16.29
C PHE A 157 -2.01 10.20 -16.61
N MET A 158 -2.81 9.91 -15.59
CA MET A 158 -4.24 9.65 -15.74
C MET A 158 -4.97 10.84 -16.36
N LEU A 159 -4.71 12.05 -15.87
CA LEU A 159 -5.33 13.27 -16.36
C LEU A 159 -5.01 13.48 -17.85
N LEU A 160 -3.75 13.29 -18.25
CA LEU A 160 -3.32 13.41 -19.63
C LEU A 160 -3.99 12.35 -20.55
N ILE A 161 -4.01 11.08 -20.12
CA ILE A 161 -4.60 10.00 -20.90
C ILE A 161 -6.11 10.21 -21.08
N PHE A 162 -6.83 10.43 -19.98
CA PHE A 162 -8.30 10.58 -20.07
C PHE A 162 -8.70 11.86 -20.78
N SER A 163 -7.95 12.95 -20.67
CA SER A 163 -8.19 14.18 -21.42
C SER A 163 -7.97 13.98 -22.91
N ARG A 164 -6.89 13.30 -23.31
CA ARG A 164 -6.63 12.96 -24.71
C ARG A 164 -7.70 12.03 -25.27
N MET A 165 -8.12 11.04 -24.49
CA MET A 165 -9.18 10.12 -24.87
C MET A 165 -10.50 10.87 -25.06
N ALA A 166 -10.91 11.72 -24.12
CA ALA A 166 -12.13 12.52 -24.23
C ALA A 166 -12.11 13.45 -25.45
N ASN A 167 -10.99 14.06 -25.78
CA ASN A 167 -10.84 14.88 -26.96
C ASN A 167 -10.89 14.07 -28.26
N SER A 168 -10.40 12.83 -28.26
CA SER A 168 -10.47 11.93 -29.43
C SER A 168 -11.91 11.61 -29.81
N TYR A 169 -12.81 11.45 -28.82
CA TYR A 169 -14.23 11.18 -29.08
C TYR A 169 -15.02 12.37 -29.63
N LYS A 170 -14.51 13.61 -29.48
CA LYS A 170 -15.14 14.77 -30.13
C LYS A 170 -15.11 14.71 -31.67
N ASN A 171 -14.03 14.10 -32.20
CA ASN A 171 -13.79 14.06 -33.65
C ASN A 171 -14.14 12.73 -34.28
N ASN A 172 -14.14 11.64 -33.52
CA ASN A 172 -14.46 10.29 -34.03
C ASN A 172 -15.18 9.48 -32.94
N PRO A 173 -16.37 8.93 -33.24
CA PRO A 173 -17.12 8.09 -32.33
C PRO A 173 -16.47 6.73 -32.07
N MET A 174 -15.54 6.30 -32.93
CA MET A 174 -14.81 5.04 -32.73
C MET A 174 -13.54 5.22 -31.95
N PRO A 175 -13.26 4.34 -30.96
CA PRO A 175 -12.04 4.41 -30.16
C PRO A 175 -10.81 4.17 -31.02
N LYS A 176 -9.83 5.07 -30.93
CA LYS A 176 -8.52 4.95 -31.60
C LYS A 176 -7.39 4.98 -30.56
N GLY A 177 -6.29 4.25 -30.85
CA GLY A 177 -5.10 4.24 -30.01
C GLY A 177 -5.37 3.75 -28.59
N ILE A 178 -5.03 4.58 -27.61
CA ILE A 178 -5.17 4.30 -26.15
C ILE A 178 -6.65 4.05 -25.77
N GLY A 179 -7.60 4.75 -26.39
CA GLY A 179 -9.01 4.56 -26.13
C GLY A 179 -9.47 3.12 -26.34
N ARG A 180 -8.91 2.39 -27.33
CA ARG A 180 -9.26 0.99 -27.60
C ARG A 180 -8.96 0.05 -26.41
N ILE A 181 -7.94 0.39 -25.61
CA ILE A 181 -7.55 -0.41 -24.43
C ILE A 181 -8.38 -0.03 -23.20
N PHE A 182 -8.59 1.28 -22.99
CA PHE A 182 -9.26 1.77 -21.79
C PHE A 182 -10.79 1.74 -21.87
N GLU A 183 -11.36 1.86 -23.07
CA GLU A 183 -12.83 1.86 -23.23
C GLU A 183 -13.51 0.59 -22.74
N PRO A 184 -13.03 -0.64 -23.06
CA PRO A 184 -13.63 -1.86 -22.51
C PRO A 184 -13.64 -1.89 -20.98
N LEU A 185 -12.57 -1.38 -20.35
CA LEU A 185 -12.48 -1.30 -18.88
C LEU A 185 -13.44 -0.27 -18.29
N ILE A 186 -13.58 0.88 -18.95
CA ILE A 186 -14.55 1.91 -18.54
C ILE A 186 -15.98 1.38 -18.66
N LEU A 187 -16.28 0.68 -19.75
CA LEU A 187 -17.59 0.05 -19.96
C LEU A 187 -17.85 -1.05 -18.94
N PHE A 188 -16.84 -1.85 -18.60
CA PHE A 188 -16.92 -2.86 -17.56
C PHE A 188 -17.24 -2.21 -16.20
N ILE A 189 -16.50 -1.16 -15.79
CA ILE A 189 -16.77 -0.47 -14.52
C ILE A 189 -18.19 0.12 -14.52
N ARG A 190 -18.65 0.67 -15.64
CA ARG A 190 -20.01 1.22 -15.76
C ARG A 190 -21.07 0.14 -15.67
N ASN A 191 -20.97 -0.91 -16.49
CA ASN A 191 -22.05 -1.87 -16.71
C ASN A 191 -22.09 -2.95 -15.62
N ASP A 192 -20.91 -3.40 -15.15
CA ASP A 192 -20.81 -4.54 -14.22
C ASP A 192 -20.61 -4.10 -12.76
N ILE A 193 -20.19 -2.84 -12.53
CA ILE A 193 -19.96 -2.33 -11.17
C ILE A 193 -20.94 -1.19 -10.84
N ALA A 194 -20.93 -0.09 -11.62
CA ALA A 194 -21.64 1.12 -11.22
C ALA A 194 -23.16 0.99 -11.34
N ILE A 195 -23.67 0.54 -12.48
CA ILE A 195 -25.11 0.42 -12.72
C ILE A 195 -25.77 -0.61 -11.80
N PRO A 196 -25.24 -1.85 -11.63
CA PRO A 196 -25.88 -2.85 -10.80
C PRO A 196 -25.92 -2.48 -9.30
N ASN A 197 -24.90 -1.76 -8.81
CA ASN A 197 -24.76 -1.45 -7.38
C ASN A 197 -25.36 -0.10 -6.97
N ILE A 198 -25.38 0.90 -7.88
CA ILE A 198 -25.85 2.28 -7.55
C ILE A 198 -27.20 2.57 -8.19
N GLY A 199 -27.54 1.86 -9.28
CA GLY A 199 -28.74 2.07 -10.06
C GLY A 199 -28.58 3.10 -11.19
N GLU A 200 -29.40 3.00 -12.22
CA GLU A 200 -29.32 3.81 -13.45
C GLU A 200 -29.51 5.32 -13.20
N LYS A 201 -30.29 5.70 -12.17
CA LYS A 201 -30.57 7.10 -11.84
C LYS A 201 -29.34 7.83 -11.30
N HIS A 202 -28.52 7.17 -10.46
CA HIS A 202 -27.51 7.83 -9.63
C HIS A 202 -26.05 7.50 -10.03
N TYR A 203 -25.79 6.42 -10.81
CA TYR A 203 -24.42 5.98 -11.11
C TYR A 203 -23.55 7.06 -11.74
N ARG A 204 -24.12 7.94 -12.57
CA ARG A 204 -23.36 9.00 -13.27
C ARG A 204 -22.62 9.94 -12.31
N LYS A 205 -23.22 10.22 -11.15
CA LYS A 205 -22.65 11.10 -10.13
C LYS A 205 -21.34 10.52 -9.55
N TYR A 206 -21.27 9.21 -9.40
CA TYR A 206 -20.15 8.51 -8.77
C TYR A 206 -19.16 7.92 -9.76
N MET A 207 -19.52 7.87 -11.04
CA MET A 207 -18.71 7.23 -12.07
C MET A 207 -17.30 7.80 -12.17
N SER A 208 -17.15 9.12 -12.07
CA SER A 208 -15.84 9.77 -12.10
C SER A 208 -14.94 9.29 -10.96
N TYR A 209 -15.47 9.18 -9.75
CA TYR A 209 -14.74 8.68 -8.61
C TYR A 209 -14.35 7.21 -8.77
N LEU A 210 -15.30 6.36 -9.17
CA LEU A 210 -15.05 4.93 -9.37
C LEU A 210 -13.97 4.67 -10.40
N LEU A 211 -14.00 5.38 -11.53
CA LEU A 211 -12.96 5.31 -12.55
C LEU A 211 -11.61 5.77 -12.03
N THR A 212 -11.59 6.91 -11.32
CA THR A 212 -10.34 7.45 -10.76
C THR A 212 -9.70 6.46 -9.79
N VAL A 213 -10.47 5.91 -8.86
CA VAL A 213 -9.96 4.98 -7.85
C VAL A 213 -9.51 3.67 -8.48
N PHE A 214 -10.28 3.12 -9.42
CA PHE A 214 -9.92 1.88 -10.11
C PHE A 214 -8.57 2.01 -10.82
N PHE A 215 -8.44 3.00 -11.71
CA PHE A 215 -7.21 3.17 -12.47
C PHE A 215 -6.04 3.61 -11.60
N PHE A 216 -6.28 4.44 -10.60
CA PHE A 216 -5.24 4.87 -9.66
C PHE A 216 -4.65 3.67 -8.90
N ILE A 217 -5.49 2.85 -8.26
CA ILE A 217 -5.03 1.67 -7.52
C ILE A 217 -4.35 0.69 -8.47
N TRP A 218 -4.94 0.43 -9.64
CA TRP A 218 -4.38 -0.51 -10.59
C TRP A 218 -3.01 -0.08 -11.11
N ILE A 219 -2.88 1.17 -11.57
CA ILE A 219 -1.61 1.70 -12.10
C ILE A 219 -0.53 1.74 -11.01
N ILE A 220 -0.87 2.21 -9.80
CA ILE A 220 0.10 2.26 -8.70
C ILE A 220 0.56 0.87 -8.29
N ASN A 221 -0.34 -0.10 -8.21
CA ASN A 221 0.03 -1.48 -7.89
C ASN A 221 0.89 -2.11 -9.00
N LEU A 222 0.60 -1.83 -10.27
CA LEU A 222 1.44 -2.25 -11.39
C LEU A 222 2.85 -1.61 -11.32
N LEU A 223 2.95 -0.34 -10.98
CA LEU A 223 4.22 0.34 -10.77
C LEU A 223 5.00 -0.26 -9.60
N GLY A 224 4.30 -0.73 -8.56
CA GLY A 224 4.88 -1.45 -7.43
C GLY A 224 5.61 -2.73 -7.83
N LEU A 225 5.12 -3.43 -8.86
CA LEU A 225 5.76 -4.63 -9.40
C LEU A 225 7.01 -4.34 -10.24
N THR A 226 7.25 -3.07 -10.56
CA THR A 226 8.45 -2.67 -11.30
C THR A 226 9.65 -2.53 -10.36
N PRO A 227 10.90 -2.67 -10.86
CA PRO A 227 12.10 -2.48 -10.05
C PRO A 227 12.30 -1.04 -9.53
N LEU A 228 11.40 -0.12 -9.87
CA LEU A 228 11.41 1.26 -9.34
C LEU A 228 11.10 1.34 -7.84
N GLY A 229 10.63 0.25 -7.23
CA GLY A 229 10.34 0.17 -5.80
C GLY A 229 9.25 1.16 -5.34
N VAL A 230 8.17 1.25 -6.11
CA VAL A 230 7.04 2.15 -5.86
C VAL A 230 6.05 1.46 -4.93
N ASN A 231 6.14 1.69 -3.64
CA ASN A 231 5.30 1.04 -2.64
C ASN A 231 4.23 1.97 -2.04
N VAL A 232 3.54 2.73 -2.89
CA VAL A 232 2.56 3.75 -2.43
C VAL A 232 1.42 3.13 -1.63
N THR A 233 0.87 2.01 -2.07
CA THR A 233 -0.24 1.31 -1.39
C THR A 233 0.21 0.51 -0.18
N ASN A 234 1.51 0.33 0.02
CA ASN A 234 2.11 -0.17 1.26
C ASN A 234 2.20 0.93 2.35
N ASN A 235 1.89 2.18 2.03
CA ASN A 235 1.77 3.24 3.02
C ASN A 235 0.35 3.27 3.58
N ILE A 236 0.21 2.97 4.88
CA ILE A 236 -1.09 2.93 5.57
C ILE A 236 -1.83 4.27 5.52
N ALA A 237 -1.10 5.39 5.49
CA ALA A 237 -1.70 6.72 5.40
C ALA A 237 -2.40 6.94 4.05
N VAL A 238 -1.80 6.46 2.94
CA VAL A 238 -2.38 6.57 1.60
C VAL A 238 -3.63 5.70 1.48
N THR A 239 -3.56 4.45 1.94
CA THR A 239 -4.70 3.53 1.89
C THR A 239 -5.84 3.99 2.79
N LEU A 240 -5.52 4.55 3.96
CA LEU A 240 -6.48 5.19 4.84
C LEU A 240 -7.13 6.42 4.18
N ALA A 241 -6.35 7.28 3.54
CA ALA A 241 -6.88 8.45 2.84
C ALA A 241 -7.88 8.06 1.74
N LEU A 242 -7.56 7.05 0.90
CA LEU A 242 -8.48 6.53 -0.11
C LEU A 242 -9.78 5.99 0.51
N ALA A 243 -9.65 5.23 1.60
CA ALA A 243 -10.80 4.67 2.31
C ALA A 243 -11.66 5.77 2.96
N LEU A 244 -11.04 6.78 3.55
CA LEU A 244 -11.75 7.93 4.14
C LEU A 244 -12.46 8.78 3.09
N VAL A 245 -11.86 9.01 1.91
CA VAL A 245 -12.55 9.72 0.82
C VAL A 245 -13.80 8.94 0.39
N THR A 246 -13.72 7.62 0.23
CA THR A 246 -14.90 6.77 -0.04
C THR A 246 -15.96 6.93 1.05
N TYR A 247 -15.54 6.89 2.31
CA TYR A 247 -16.42 7.03 3.47
C TYR A 247 -17.12 8.40 3.51
N PHE A 248 -16.37 9.49 3.30
CA PHE A 248 -16.94 10.84 3.25
C PHE A 248 -17.95 10.99 2.11
N ILE A 249 -17.61 10.52 0.90
CA ILE A 249 -18.55 10.55 -0.23
C ILE A 249 -19.82 9.78 0.11
N THR A 250 -19.71 8.60 0.70
CA THR A 250 -20.85 7.78 1.14
C THR A 250 -21.71 8.51 2.15
N THR A 251 -21.11 9.03 3.21
CA THR A 251 -21.77 9.68 4.34
C THR A 251 -22.48 10.96 3.92
N PHE A 252 -21.80 11.82 3.12
CA PHE A 252 -22.41 13.07 2.62
C PHE A 252 -23.42 12.86 1.49
N SER A 253 -23.39 11.71 0.85
CA SER A 253 -24.39 11.36 -0.18
C SER A 253 -25.60 10.62 0.42
N GLY A 254 -25.54 10.27 1.70
CA GLY A 254 -26.61 9.52 2.37
C GLY A 254 -27.94 10.25 2.40
N ASN A 255 -28.97 9.59 1.86
CA ASN A 255 -30.36 10.06 1.87
C ASN A 255 -30.94 9.99 3.29
N LYS A 256 -32.11 10.61 3.49
CA LYS A 256 -32.85 10.48 4.76
C LYS A 256 -33.13 9.03 5.14
N ASN A 257 -33.39 8.18 4.14
CA ASN A 257 -33.61 6.74 4.34
C ASN A 257 -32.38 6.02 4.85
N TYR A 258 -31.19 6.36 4.33
CA TYR A 258 -29.91 5.85 4.81
C TYR A 258 -29.67 6.14 6.29
N TRP A 259 -29.85 7.39 6.72
CA TRP A 259 -29.70 7.79 8.11
C TRP A 259 -30.81 7.20 9.00
N LYS A 260 -32.05 7.13 8.47
CA LYS A 260 -33.15 6.45 9.17
C LYS A 260 -32.87 4.96 9.35
N HIS A 261 -32.26 4.30 8.40
CA HIS A 261 -31.86 2.89 8.52
C HIS A 261 -30.83 2.68 9.63
N ILE A 262 -29.82 3.55 9.71
CA ILE A 262 -28.75 3.47 10.72
C ILE A 262 -29.31 3.73 12.13
N PHE A 263 -30.08 4.78 12.32
CA PHE A 263 -30.55 5.18 13.66
C PHE A 263 -31.89 4.58 14.06
N TRP A 264 -32.73 4.27 13.07
CA TRP A 264 -34.11 3.81 13.33
C TRP A 264 -34.57 2.83 12.28
N MET A 265 -34.02 1.62 12.32
CA MET A 265 -34.30 0.58 11.34
C MET A 265 -35.80 0.28 11.22
N PRO A 266 -36.45 0.40 10.05
CA PRO A 266 -37.84 0.07 9.87
C PRO A 266 -38.09 -1.44 10.04
N GLY A 267 -39.29 -1.82 10.52
CA GLY A 267 -39.67 -3.25 10.67
C GLY A 267 -39.12 -3.95 11.90
N VAL A 268 -38.33 -3.30 12.76
CA VAL A 268 -37.76 -3.90 13.98
C VAL A 268 -38.51 -3.43 15.23
N PRO A 269 -38.76 -4.31 16.24
CA PRO A 269 -39.38 -3.94 17.53
C PRO A 269 -38.54 -2.87 18.26
N TRP A 270 -39.23 -1.98 18.98
CA TRP A 270 -38.65 -0.84 19.69
C TRP A 270 -37.42 -1.17 20.57
N PRO A 271 -37.40 -2.23 21.42
CA PRO A 271 -36.26 -2.50 22.27
C PRO A 271 -34.99 -2.91 21.46
N MET A 272 -35.17 -3.61 20.33
CA MET A 272 -34.08 -4.04 19.49
C MET A 272 -33.44 -2.88 18.71
N LYS A 273 -34.19 -1.82 18.40
CA LYS A 273 -33.64 -0.63 17.70
C LYS A 273 -32.53 0.04 18.51
N ILE A 274 -32.67 0.09 19.84
CA ILE A 274 -31.65 0.69 20.71
C ILE A 274 -30.33 -0.08 20.65
N ILE A 275 -30.40 -1.41 20.50
CA ILE A 275 -29.21 -2.26 20.42
C ILE A 275 -28.62 -2.23 18.99
N LEU A 276 -29.47 -2.23 17.95
CA LEU A 276 -29.02 -2.24 16.57
C LEU A 276 -28.40 -0.91 16.13
N ALA A 277 -28.90 0.23 16.57
CA ALA A 277 -28.39 1.53 16.15
C ALA A 277 -26.89 1.74 16.43
N PRO A 278 -26.34 1.42 17.62
CA PRO A 278 -24.88 1.45 17.84
C PRO A 278 -24.12 0.45 16.97
N ILE A 279 -24.66 -0.73 16.72
CA ILE A 279 -24.02 -1.76 15.88
C ILE A 279 -23.95 -1.29 14.43
N GLU A 280 -25.03 -0.74 13.90
CA GLU A 280 -25.09 -0.21 12.55
C GLU A 280 -24.14 1.00 12.38
N LEU A 281 -24.11 1.89 13.38
CA LEU A 281 -23.19 3.02 13.41
C LEU A 281 -21.73 2.54 13.42
N LEU A 282 -21.39 1.54 14.24
CA LEU A 282 -20.06 0.92 14.21
C LEU A 282 -19.78 0.29 12.85
N GLY A 283 -20.77 -0.36 12.23
CA GLY A 283 -20.69 -0.92 10.89
C GLY A 283 -20.25 0.14 9.85
N THR A 284 -20.77 1.36 9.91
CA THR A 284 -20.37 2.43 8.99
C THR A 284 -18.90 2.82 9.14
N VAL A 285 -18.36 2.80 10.36
CA VAL A 285 -16.93 3.09 10.64
C VAL A 285 -16.03 1.92 10.24
N ILE A 286 -16.47 0.68 10.44
CA ILE A 286 -15.69 -0.52 10.11
C ILE A 286 -15.51 -0.67 8.59
N LYS A 287 -16.47 -0.22 7.77
CA LYS A 287 -16.39 -0.29 6.30
C LYS A 287 -15.10 0.31 5.73
N PRO A 288 -14.72 1.58 6.00
CA PRO A 288 -13.47 2.16 5.52
C PRO A 288 -12.22 1.46 6.09
N PHE A 289 -12.25 1.01 7.35
CA PHE A 289 -11.14 0.24 7.92
C PHE A 289 -10.93 -1.08 7.16
N SER A 290 -12.00 -1.78 6.82
CA SER A 290 -11.91 -3.02 6.03
C SER A 290 -11.32 -2.78 4.65
N LEU A 291 -11.70 -1.68 3.98
CA LEU A 291 -11.12 -1.26 2.70
C LEU A 291 -9.62 -0.96 2.82
N MET A 292 -9.26 -0.17 3.82
CA MET A 292 -7.86 0.20 4.11
C MET A 292 -7.00 -1.03 4.36
N ILE A 293 -7.40 -1.88 5.32
CA ILE A 293 -6.62 -3.06 5.71
C ILE A 293 -6.46 -4.02 4.54
N ARG A 294 -7.51 -4.24 3.75
CA ARG A 294 -7.47 -5.13 2.59
C ARG A 294 -6.47 -4.65 1.54
N LEU A 295 -6.49 -3.35 1.21
CA LEU A 295 -5.56 -2.78 0.25
C LEU A 295 -4.12 -2.85 0.76
N TYR A 296 -3.89 -2.41 2.00
CA TYR A 296 -2.59 -2.40 2.63
C TYR A 296 -2.01 -3.82 2.80
N ALA A 297 -2.77 -4.72 3.43
CA ALA A 297 -2.25 -6.04 3.81
C ALA A 297 -1.94 -6.92 2.59
N ASN A 298 -2.77 -6.90 1.56
CA ASN A 298 -2.54 -7.72 0.37
C ASN A 298 -1.25 -7.32 -0.37
N ILE A 299 -1.03 -6.02 -0.54
CA ILE A 299 0.17 -5.51 -1.23
C ILE A 299 1.41 -5.73 -0.36
N THR A 300 1.34 -5.39 0.94
CA THR A 300 2.47 -5.59 1.86
C THR A 300 2.89 -7.06 1.93
N ALA A 301 1.92 -7.97 2.12
CA ALA A 301 2.19 -9.40 2.19
C ALA A 301 2.78 -9.93 0.87
N GLY A 302 2.24 -9.52 -0.28
CA GLY A 302 2.74 -9.91 -1.60
C GLY A 302 4.21 -9.51 -1.78
N HIS A 303 4.54 -8.24 -1.55
CA HIS A 303 5.91 -7.76 -1.67
C HIS A 303 6.89 -8.44 -0.71
N ILE A 304 6.52 -8.62 0.56
CA ILE A 304 7.39 -9.30 1.55
C ILE A 304 7.68 -10.74 1.11
N VAL A 305 6.65 -11.48 0.67
CA VAL A 305 6.80 -12.86 0.24
C VAL A 305 7.66 -12.95 -1.02
N LEU A 306 7.39 -12.09 -2.02
CA LEU A 306 8.15 -12.06 -3.27
C LEU A 306 9.64 -11.76 -3.02
N MET A 307 9.94 -10.70 -2.27
CA MET A 307 11.31 -10.33 -1.92
C MET A 307 12.02 -11.41 -1.09
N SER A 308 11.30 -12.07 -0.18
CA SER A 308 11.84 -13.17 0.62
C SER A 308 12.25 -14.36 -0.24
N ILE A 309 11.47 -14.68 -1.26
CA ILE A 309 11.78 -15.81 -2.18
C ILE A 309 12.91 -15.43 -3.13
N ILE A 310 12.97 -14.18 -3.60
CA ILE A 310 14.12 -13.69 -4.35
C ILE A 310 15.39 -13.77 -3.48
N GLY A 311 15.30 -13.34 -2.21
CA GLY A 311 16.40 -13.48 -1.25
C GLY A 311 16.85 -14.93 -1.04
N LEU A 312 15.90 -15.88 -1.03
CA LEU A 312 16.19 -17.31 -0.91
C LEU A 312 17.02 -17.85 -2.09
N MET A 313 16.85 -17.27 -3.29
CA MET A 313 17.65 -17.63 -4.46
C MET A 313 19.15 -17.34 -4.26
N PHE A 314 19.47 -16.28 -3.51
CA PHE A 314 20.86 -15.93 -3.17
C PHE A 314 21.44 -16.76 -2.03
N ILE A 315 20.58 -17.29 -1.14
CA ILE A 315 20.98 -18.19 -0.05
C ILE A 315 21.24 -19.60 -0.57
N PHE A 316 20.34 -20.12 -1.39
CA PHE A 316 20.46 -21.45 -2.01
C PHE A 316 21.27 -21.39 -3.30
N LYS A 317 22.60 -21.28 -3.20
CA LYS A 317 23.53 -21.29 -4.34
C LYS A 317 23.71 -22.70 -4.92
N ASN A 318 22.73 -23.60 -4.79
CA ASN A 318 22.75 -24.96 -5.31
C ASN A 318 22.05 -25.03 -6.66
N TRP A 319 22.48 -25.96 -7.53
CA TRP A 319 21.90 -26.17 -8.86
C TRP A 319 20.39 -26.45 -8.86
N ILE A 320 19.86 -27.03 -7.81
CA ILE A 320 18.41 -27.32 -7.67
C ILE A 320 17.68 -26.17 -6.95
N GLY A 321 18.25 -25.64 -5.90
CA GLY A 321 17.61 -24.62 -5.05
C GLY A 321 17.40 -23.29 -5.75
N SER A 322 18.39 -22.80 -6.51
CA SER A 322 18.31 -21.51 -7.21
C SER A 322 17.27 -21.50 -8.34
N PRO A 323 17.19 -22.48 -9.27
CA PRO A 323 16.15 -22.54 -10.28
C PRO A 323 14.76 -22.74 -9.71
N LEU A 324 14.61 -23.52 -8.64
CA LEU A 324 13.33 -23.73 -7.95
C LEU A 324 12.82 -22.42 -7.34
N SER A 325 13.68 -21.68 -6.64
CA SER A 325 13.34 -20.37 -6.07
C SER A 325 13.00 -19.34 -7.15
N PHE A 326 13.71 -19.34 -8.28
CA PHE A 326 13.39 -18.50 -9.42
C PHE A 326 12.02 -18.81 -10.02
N GLY A 327 11.73 -20.10 -10.25
CA GLY A 327 10.42 -20.54 -10.76
C GLY A 327 9.28 -20.14 -9.82
N LEU A 328 9.49 -20.28 -8.51
CA LEU A 328 8.52 -19.87 -7.50
C LEU A 328 8.34 -18.34 -7.46
N ALA A 329 9.43 -17.56 -7.53
CA ALA A 329 9.37 -16.11 -7.60
C ALA A 329 8.63 -15.63 -8.85
N PHE A 330 8.87 -16.26 -10.00
CA PHE A 330 8.15 -15.96 -11.23
C PHE A 330 6.65 -16.26 -11.13
N ALA A 331 6.28 -17.43 -10.58
CA ALA A 331 4.88 -17.79 -10.35
C ALA A 331 4.17 -16.79 -9.40
N LEU A 332 4.87 -16.38 -8.34
CA LEU A 332 4.35 -15.36 -7.42
C LEU A 332 4.21 -13.99 -8.07
N SER A 333 5.16 -13.58 -8.92
CA SER A 333 5.03 -12.31 -9.65
C SER A 333 3.79 -12.27 -10.55
N LEU A 334 3.45 -13.41 -11.20
CA LEU A 334 2.22 -13.52 -11.97
C LEU A 334 0.97 -13.46 -11.08
N LEU A 335 1.02 -14.09 -9.92
CA LEU A 335 -0.06 -14.03 -8.94
C LEU A 335 -0.23 -12.59 -8.42
N GLU A 336 0.84 -11.90 -8.12
CA GLU A 336 0.82 -10.53 -7.62
C GLU A 336 0.28 -9.55 -8.68
N LEU A 337 0.59 -9.77 -9.96
CA LEU A 337 -0.01 -9.04 -11.08
C LEU A 337 -1.54 -9.20 -11.11
N LEU A 338 -2.04 -10.42 -10.91
CA LEU A 338 -3.46 -10.69 -10.83
C LEU A 338 -4.09 -10.04 -9.59
N VAL A 339 -3.43 -10.12 -8.44
CA VAL A 339 -3.87 -9.49 -7.19
C VAL A 339 -3.94 -7.97 -7.34
N ALA A 340 -2.99 -7.35 -8.04
CA ALA A 340 -3.00 -5.91 -8.32
C ALA A 340 -4.27 -5.45 -9.05
N ALA A 341 -4.70 -6.20 -10.08
CA ALA A 341 -5.95 -5.93 -10.80
C ALA A 341 -7.19 -6.23 -9.94
N LEU A 342 -7.18 -7.38 -9.25
CA LEU A 342 -8.26 -7.81 -8.36
C LEU A 342 -8.50 -6.79 -7.24
N GLN A 343 -7.43 -6.22 -6.69
CA GLN A 343 -7.53 -5.24 -5.61
C GLN A 343 -8.20 -3.93 -6.06
N ALA A 344 -7.86 -3.44 -7.27
CA ALA A 344 -8.54 -2.30 -7.87
C ALA A 344 -10.03 -2.59 -8.10
N TYR A 345 -10.35 -3.78 -8.59
CA TYR A 345 -11.73 -4.24 -8.79
C TYR A 345 -12.52 -4.29 -7.46
N ILE A 346 -11.98 -4.98 -6.44
CA ILE A 346 -12.67 -5.16 -5.15
C ILE A 346 -12.89 -3.81 -4.46
N PHE A 347 -11.89 -2.93 -4.47
CA PHE A 347 -12.04 -1.60 -3.87
C PHE A 347 -13.14 -0.79 -4.55
N THR A 348 -13.18 -0.79 -5.88
CA THR A 348 -14.17 -0.08 -6.68
C THR A 348 -15.57 -0.66 -6.49
N MET A 349 -15.68 -1.99 -6.49
CA MET A 349 -16.95 -2.71 -6.26
C MET A 349 -17.55 -2.40 -4.89
N LEU A 350 -16.73 -2.45 -3.83
CA LEU A 350 -17.21 -2.13 -2.48
C LEU A 350 -17.55 -0.64 -2.33
N SER A 351 -16.80 0.24 -2.97
CA SER A 351 -17.15 1.68 -3.00
C SER A 351 -18.49 1.90 -3.69
N ALA A 352 -18.76 1.22 -4.81
CA ALA A 352 -20.03 1.30 -5.51
C ALA A 352 -21.18 0.76 -4.65
N LEU A 353 -20.99 -0.36 -3.94
CA LEU A 353 -21.98 -0.89 -2.99
C LEU A 353 -22.29 0.10 -1.86
N TYR A 354 -21.28 0.78 -1.31
CA TYR A 354 -21.49 1.78 -0.27
C TYR A 354 -22.24 3.00 -0.79
N PHE A 355 -21.95 3.46 -2.01
CA PHE A 355 -22.69 4.54 -2.65
C PHE A 355 -24.14 4.14 -2.94
N GLY A 356 -24.35 2.91 -3.43
CA GLY A 356 -25.70 2.37 -3.66
C GLY A 356 -26.54 2.37 -2.40
N SER A 357 -25.99 1.81 -1.31
CA SER A 357 -26.70 1.79 -0.03
C SER A 357 -26.99 3.20 0.52
N ALA A 358 -26.17 4.19 0.20
CA ALA A 358 -26.38 5.57 0.62
C ALA A 358 -27.50 6.30 -0.15
N VAL A 359 -27.73 5.91 -1.42
CA VAL A 359 -28.70 6.58 -2.30
C VAL A 359 -29.97 5.75 -2.55
N GLU A 360 -30.06 4.54 -1.97
CA GLU A 360 -31.18 3.65 -2.13
C GLU A 360 -32.49 4.32 -1.72
N GLU A 361 -33.44 4.40 -2.64
CA GLU A 361 -34.80 4.86 -2.40
C GLU A 361 -35.65 3.63 -2.08
N HIS A 362 -36.08 3.48 -0.83
CA HIS A 362 -37.11 2.49 -0.52
C HIS A 362 -38.44 3.03 -1.05
N ASP A 363 -38.88 2.51 -2.17
CA ASP A 363 -40.27 2.70 -2.62
C ASP A 363 -41.19 2.12 -1.53
N HIS A 364 -41.92 2.98 -0.86
CA HIS A 364 -42.97 2.58 0.04
C HIS A 364 -44.10 1.94 -0.80
N HIS A 365 -44.08 0.60 -0.89
CA HIS A 365 -45.28 -0.16 -1.23
C HIS A 365 -46.17 -0.37 0.01
#